data_503d2e97ba0c84f88d2c364ef7bf6e6f
#
_entry.id   503d2e97ba0c84f88d2c364ef7bf6e6f
#
_cell.length_a   1.000
_cell.length_b   1.000
_cell.length_c   1.000
_cell.angle_alpha   90.00
_cell.angle_beta   90.00
_cell.angle_gamma   90.00
#
_symmetry.space_group_name_H-M   'P 1'
#
loop_
_entity.id
_entity.type
_entity.pdbx_description
1 polymer ?
#
loop_
_entity_poly.entity_id
_entity_poly.type
_entity_poly.pdbx_seq_one_letter_code
_entity_poly.pdbx_strand_id
1 'polypeptide(L)'
;MEQSGIDADKVGTVGENGKHIKVDLDRQLLKPLAGTGKMFCYDSPEYVKDMGTPERYYSVCEDYKAGRVSGKNLKNKQKAVFLDRDGTINKYVGFLRNIDEFELIDGVADAIKKINVFGYLAIVITNQPVIARGEVSFEELEVIHNKMETLLG
;
A
#
# COMPACT_ATOMS: atom_id res chain seq x y z
N MET A 1 -6.71 29.00 0.23
CA MET A 1 -5.38 29.62 -0.06
C MET A 1 -4.97 30.68 0.94
N GLU A 2 -5.88 31.39 1.59
CA GLU A 2 -5.55 32.39 2.64
C GLU A 2 -4.69 31.84 3.81
N GLN A 3 -4.82 30.55 4.13
CA GLN A 3 -4.04 29.92 5.22
C GLN A 3 -2.59 29.57 4.84
N SER A 4 -2.22 29.65 3.56
CA SER A 4 -0.87 29.34 3.07
C SER A 4 -0.01 30.60 2.86
N GLY A 5 -0.59 31.80 3.02
CA GLY A 5 0.11 33.06 2.73
C GLY A 5 0.43 33.28 1.26
N ILE A 6 -0.19 32.49 0.36
CA ILE A 6 0.00 32.59 -1.08
C ILE A 6 -1.10 33.49 -1.65
N ASP A 7 -0.68 34.57 -2.30
CA ASP A 7 -1.60 35.43 -3.08
C ASP A 7 -1.96 34.72 -4.40
N ALA A 8 -3.18 34.21 -4.46
CA ALA A 8 -3.67 33.43 -5.60
C ALA A 8 -3.63 34.23 -6.92
N ASP A 9 -3.84 35.54 -6.83
CA ASP A 9 -3.89 36.41 -8.02
C ASP A 9 -2.50 36.64 -8.64
N LYS A 10 -1.45 36.36 -7.86
CA LYS A 10 -0.06 36.51 -8.30
C LYS A 10 0.56 35.18 -8.78
N VAL A 11 -0.09 34.06 -8.56
CA VAL A 11 0.42 32.76 -8.99
C VAL A 11 0.50 32.67 -10.52
N GLY A 12 1.67 32.35 -11.03
CA GLY A 12 1.93 32.26 -12.47
C GLY A 12 2.21 33.61 -13.14
N THR A 13 2.11 34.73 -12.41
CA THR A 13 2.50 36.06 -12.92
C THR A 13 4.01 36.25 -12.82
N VAL A 14 4.52 37.28 -13.48
CA VAL A 14 5.91 37.69 -13.37
C VAL A 14 6.03 38.65 -12.19
N GLY A 15 6.85 38.32 -11.20
CA GLY A 15 7.12 39.20 -10.08
C GLY A 15 7.94 40.44 -10.49
N GLU A 16 8.10 41.39 -9.55
CA GLU A 16 8.81 42.65 -9.76
C GLU A 16 10.28 42.49 -10.24
N ASN A 17 10.86 41.30 -9.97
CA ASN A 17 12.21 40.94 -10.39
C ASN A 17 12.27 40.22 -11.75
N GLY A 18 11.20 40.22 -12.53
CA GLY A 18 11.10 39.55 -13.84
C GLY A 18 11.05 38.03 -13.79
N LYS A 19 10.92 37.40 -12.60
CA LYS A 19 10.79 35.93 -12.44
C LYS A 19 9.35 35.52 -12.21
N HIS A 20 8.96 34.41 -12.81
CA HIS A 20 7.66 33.78 -12.51
C HIS A 20 7.57 33.37 -11.05
N ILE A 21 6.43 33.66 -10.43
CA ILE A 21 6.12 33.19 -9.07
C ILE A 21 5.83 31.71 -9.15
N LYS A 22 6.73 30.91 -8.60
CA LYS A 22 6.56 29.45 -8.47
C LYS A 22 5.88 29.13 -7.15
N VAL A 23 4.89 28.25 -7.20
CA VAL A 23 4.24 27.67 -6.02
C VAL A 23 4.60 26.22 -5.95
N ASP A 24 5.20 25.82 -4.84
CA ASP A 24 5.45 24.42 -4.53
C ASP A 24 4.20 23.83 -3.89
N LEU A 25 3.58 22.87 -4.60
CA LEU A 25 2.33 22.24 -4.16
C LEU A 25 2.48 21.60 -2.78
N ASP A 26 3.56 20.86 -2.56
CA ASP A 26 3.74 20.11 -1.32
C ASP A 26 4.00 21.04 -0.14
N ARG A 27 4.92 21.97 -0.28
CA ARG A 27 5.39 22.83 0.81
C ARG A 27 4.45 23.96 1.14
N GLN A 28 3.85 24.56 0.11
CA GLN A 28 3.08 25.80 0.28
C GLN A 28 1.57 25.58 0.33
N LEU A 29 1.06 24.49 -0.25
CA LEU A 29 -0.37 24.18 -0.25
C LEU A 29 -0.71 22.97 0.63
N LEU A 30 -0.06 21.81 0.43
CA LEU A 30 -0.46 20.58 1.13
C LEU A 30 0.03 20.54 2.57
N LYS A 31 1.29 20.90 2.83
CA LYS A 31 1.86 20.86 4.18
C LYS A 31 1.07 21.69 5.20
N PRO A 32 0.62 22.93 4.91
CA PRO A 32 -0.22 23.71 5.85
C PRO A 32 -1.59 23.07 6.11
N LEU A 33 -2.09 22.21 5.23
CA LEU A 33 -3.36 21.51 5.39
C LEU A 33 -3.23 20.22 6.21
N ALA A 34 -2.02 19.69 6.36
CA ALA A 34 -1.77 18.49 7.16
C ALA A 34 -2.19 18.71 8.61
N GLY A 35 -2.94 17.78 9.18
CA GLY A 35 -3.44 17.85 10.56
C GLY A 35 -4.64 18.79 10.78
N THR A 36 -5.12 19.51 9.76
CA THR A 36 -6.28 20.43 9.89
C THR A 36 -7.63 19.72 9.78
N GLY A 37 -7.65 18.43 9.45
CA GLY A 37 -8.87 17.67 9.11
C GLY A 37 -9.50 18.03 7.76
N LYS A 38 -8.82 18.86 6.94
CA LYS A 38 -9.31 19.28 5.61
C LYS A 38 -8.64 18.52 4.45
N MET A 39 -7.66 17.67 4.74
CA MET A 39 -6.95 16.86 3.78
C MET A 39 -7.16 15.38 4.10
N PHE A 40 -7.59 14.61 3.12
CA PHE A 40 -7.85 13.19 3.23
C PHE A 40 -6.96 12.43 2.25
N CYS A 41 -6.43 11.29 2.68
CA CYS A 41 -5.74 10.38 1.80
C CYS A 41 -6.75 9.47 1.10
N TYR A 42 -6.55 9.24 -0.19
CA TYR A 42 -7.23 8.19 -0.93
C TYR A 42 -6.27 7.01 -1.07
N ASP A 43 -6.60 5.89 -0.42
CA ASP A 43 -5.85 4.65 -0.56
C ASP A 43 -6.26 3.97 -1.86
N SER A 44 -5.33 3.88 -2.80
CA SER A 44 -5.57 3.27 -4.11
C SER A 44 -4.57 2.14 -4.36
N PRO A 45 -5.05 0.95 -4.77
CA PRO A 45 -4.18 -0.14 -5.18
C PRO A 45 -3.54 0.11 -6.56
N GLU A 46 -3.94 1.17 -7.27
CA GLU A 46 -3.38 1.50 -8.57
C GLU A 46 -1.90 1.88 -8.48
N TYR A 47 -1.19 1.68 -9.58
CA TYR A 47 0.23 2.00 -9.65
C TYR A 47 0.44 3.51 -9.66
N VAL A 48 1.10 4.01 -8.63
CA VAL A 48 1.52 5.41 -8.51
C VAL A 48 3.00 5.45 -8.17
N LYS A 49 3.81 6.12 -8.98
CA LYS A 49 5.25 6.27 -8.74
C LYS A 49 5.76 7.57 -9.36
N ASP A 50 6.58 8.31 -8.60
CA ASP A 50 7.25 9.51 -9.09
C ASP A 50 8.39 9.16 -10.07
N MET A 51 8.49 9.94 -11.15
CA MET A 51 9.51 9.79 -12.21
C MET A 51 10.45 11.00 -12.32
N GLY A 52 10.58 11.79 -11.26
CA GLY A 52 11.32 13.07 -11.26
C GLY A 52 12.84 12.95 -11.37
N THR A 53 13.42 11.74 -11.36
CA THR A 53 14.86 11.50 -11.60
C THR A 53 15.09 10.38 -12.60
N PRO A 54 16.27 10.35 -13.29
CA PRO A 54 16.60 9.28 -14.24
C PRO A 54 16.46 7.88 -13.63
N GLU A 55 16.93 7.68 -12.41
CA GLU A 55 16.87 6.38 -11.71
C GLU A 55 15.43 5.93 -11.49
N ARG A 56 14.55 6.86 -11.06
CA ARG A 56 13.12 6.60 -10.86
C ARG A 56 12.43 6.30 -12.18
N TYR A 57 12.78 7.04 -13.25
CA TYR A 57 12.27 6.79 -14.59
C TYR A 57 12.62 5.37 -15.06
N TYR A 58 13.89 4.96 -14.97
CA TYR A 58 14.28 3.61 -15.34
C TYR A 58 13.60 2.54 -14.48
N SER A 59 13.43 2.78 -13.19
CA SER A 59 12.68 1.89 -12.31
C SER A 59 11.22 1.73 -12.75
N VAL A 60 10.56 2.80 -13.19
CA VAL A 60 9.19 2.71 -13.76
C VAL A 60 9.18 1.94 -15.07
N CYS A 61 10.19 2.10 -15.92
CA CYS A 61 10.31 1.32 -17.16
C CYS A 61 10.43 -0.19 -16.87
N GLU A 62 11.17 -0.59 -15.85
CA GLU A 62 11.25 -2.00 -15.45
C GLU A 62 9.92 -2.49 -14.85
N ASP A 63 9.24 -1.67 -14.05
CA ASP A 63 7.92 -1.99 -13.53
C ASP A 63 6.89 -2.17 -14.66
N TYR A 64 6.97 -1.32 -15.70
CA TYR A 64 6.11 -1.44 -16.88
C TYR A 64 6.37 -2.74 -17.65
N LYS A 65 7.65 -3.04 -17.95
CA LYS A 65 8.05 -4.28 -18.63
C LYS A 65 7.64 -5.53 -17.84
N ALA A 66 7.72 -5.48 -16.52
CA ALA A 66 7.32 -6.56 -15.64
C ALA A 66 5.78 -6.70 -15.50
N GLY A 67 4.98 -5.86 -16.17
CA GLY A 67 3.52 -5.92 -16.11
C GLY A 67 2.91 -5.34 -14.83
N ARG A 68 3.72 -4.78 -13.90
CA ARG A 68 3.23 -4.23 -12.62
C ARG A 68 2.25 -3.09 -12.80
N VAL A 69 2.49 -2.22 -13.79
CA VAL A 69 1.60 -1.09 -14.11
C VAL A 69 0.24 -1.61 -14.59
N SER A 70 0.26 -2.58 -15.49
CA SER A 70 -0.97 -3.21 -16.02
C SER A 70 -1.71 -4.01 -14.94
N GLY A 71 -0.97 -4.75 -14.11
CA GLY A 71 -1.53 -5.55 -13.02
C GLY A 71 -2.20 -4.72 -11.92
N LYS A 72 -1.76 -3.47 -11.71
CA LYS A 72 -2.37 -2.56 -10.74
C LYS A 72 -3.42 -1.61 -11.34
N ASN A 73 -3.78 -1.76 -12.62
CA ASN A 73 -4.82 -0.96 -13.25
C ASN A 73 -6.20 -1.56 -12.96
N LEU A 74 -7.04 -0.84 -12.23
CA LEU A 74 -8.38 -1.29 -11.83
C LEU A 74 -9.33 -1.58 -13.01
N LYS A 75 -9.06 -1.07 -14.20
CA LYS A 75 -9.81 -1.39 -15.42
C LYS A 75 -9.52 -2.80 -15.94
N ASN A 76 -8.37 -3.38 -15.58
CA ASN A 76 -7.98 -4.70 -15.99
C ASN A 76 -8.55 -5.73 -15.02
N LYS A 77 -9.33 -6.70 -15.54
CA LYS A 77 -9.78 -7.83 -14.73
C LYS A 77 -8.58 -8.66 -14.31
N GLN A 78 -8.44 -8.85 -13.01
CA GLN A 78 -7.39 -9.68 -12.43
C GLN A 78 -7.96 -11.02 -12.01
N LYS A 79 -7.15 -12.06 -12.11
CA LYS A 79 -7.46 -13.39 -11.56
C LYS A 79 -6.90 -13.45 -10.15
N ALA A 80 -7.62 -14.10 -9.25
CA ALA A 80 -7.18 -14.26 -7.87
C ALA A 80 -7.32 -15.70 -7.41
N VAL A 81 -6.42 -16.12 -6.54
CA VAL A 81 -6.52 -17.33 -5.73
C VAL A 81 -6.80 -16.88 -4.30
N PHE A 82 -7.94 -17.31 -3.78
CA PHE A 82 -8.31 -17.07 -2.39
C PHE A 82 -7.77 -18.19 -1.52
N LEU A 83 -7.05 -17.84 -0.47
CA LEU A 83 -6.38 -18.76 0.43
C LEU A 83 -6.93 -18.54 1.84
N ASP A 84 -7.30 -19.64 2.51
CA ASP A 84 -7.52 -19.56 3.96
C ASP A 84 -6.16 -19.41 4.67
N ARG A 85 -6.17 -18.89 5.89
CA ARG A 85 -4.97 -18.68 6.67
C ARG A 85 -4.61 -19.95 7.45
N ASP A 86 -5.48 -20.33 8.39
CA ASP A 86 -5.20 -21.36 9.38
C ASP A 86 -5.30 -22.77 8.78
N GLY A 87 -4.19 -23.51 8.76
CA GLY A 87 -4.10 -24.82 8.10
C GLY A 87 -3.83 -24.78 6.61
N THR A 88 -3.73 -23.57 5.98
CA THR A 88 -3.36 -23.37 4.58
C THR A 88 -2.05 -22.61 4.44
N ILE A 89 -1.93 -21.46 5.12
CA ILE A 89 -0.73 -20.64 5.14
C ILE A 89 0.14 -20.98 6.36
N ASN A 90 -0.49 -20.99 7.54
CA ASN A 90 0.19 -21.40 8.77
C ASN A 90 -0.30 -22.76 9.27
N LYS A 91 0.52 -23.41 10.06
CA LYS A 91 0.15 -24.65 10.77
C LYS A 91 -1.10 -24.41 11.61
N TYR A 92 -2.02 -25.35 11.56
CA TYR A 92 -3.26 -25.27 12.32
C TYR A 92 -3.00 -25.52 13.82
N VAL A 93 -3.30 -24.54 14.65
CA VAL A 93 -3.16 -24.61 16.11
C VAL A 93 -4.51 -24.43 16.84
N GLY A 94 -5.62 -24.57 16.12
CA GLY A 94 -6.95 -24.21 16.61
C GLY A 94 -7.19 -22.72 16.49
N PHE A 95 -7.35 -22.03 17.60
CA PHE A 95 -7.51 -20.57 17.61
C PHE A 95 -6.17 -19.91 17.94
N LEU A 96 -5.55 -19.29 16.95
CA LEU A 96 -4.26 -18.61 17.07
C LEU A 96 -4.48 -17.29 17.86
N ARG A 97 -3.81 -17.16 19.00
CA ARG A 97 -3.96 -16.01 19.92
C ARG A 97 -2.67 -15.23 20.10
N ASN A 98 -1.55 -15.83 19.79
CA ASN A 98 -0.23 -15.24 20.04
C ASN A 98 0.63 -15.30 18.79
N ILE A 99 1.46 -14.27 18.57
CA ILE A 99 2.42 -14.22 17.46
C ILE A 99 3.39 -15.42 17.49
N ASP A 100 3.74 -15.93 18.67
CA ASP A 100 4.70 -17.05 18.82
C ASP A 100 4.11 -18.38 18.32
N GLU A 101 2.79 -18.52 18.31
CA GLU A 101 2.08 -19.69 17.79
C GLU A 101 2.03 -19.71 16.25
N PHE A 102 2.35 -18.60 15.59
CA PHE A 102 2.31 -18.51 14.14
C PHE A 102 3.56 -19.12 13.51
N GLU A 103 3.38 -20.21 12.80
CA GLU A 103 4.41 -20.92 12.04
C GLU A 103 3.92 -21.20 10.61
N LEU A 104 4.67 -20.77 9.60
CA LEU A 104 4.35 -21.06 8.20
C LEU A 104 4.40 -22.55 7.91
N ILE A 105 3.52 -23.02 7.02
CA ILE A 105 3.64 -24.34 6.41
C ILE A 105 4.79 -24.32 5.40
N ASP A 106 5.61 -25.35 5.40
CA ASP A 106 6.75 -25.45 4.48
C ASP A 106 6.32 -25.34 3.02
N GLY A 107 7.02 -24.51 2.26
CA GLY A 107 6.77 -24.31 0.84
C GLY A 107 5.65 -23.32 0.49
N VAL A 108 4.89 -22.81 1.47
CA VAL A 108 3.79 -21.87 1.20
C VAL A 108 4.30 -20.57 0.58
N ALA A 109 5.41 -20.00 1.08
CA ALA A 109 5.99 -18.79 0.50
C ALA A 109 6.34 -18.97 -0.98
N ASP A 110 6.94 -20.10 -1.35
CA ASP A 110 7.27 -20.42 -2.74
C ASP A 110 6.00 -20.65 -3.59
N ALA A 111 4.96 -21.26 -3.02
CA ALA A 111 3.69 -21.45 -3.70
C ALA A 111 3.02 -20.10 -4.00
N ILE A 112 2.99 -19.17 -3.05
CA ILE A 112 2.43 -17.83 -3.24
C ILE A 112 3.26 -17.05 -4.28
N LYS A 113 4.59 -17.13 -4.25
CA LYS A 113 5.44 -16.54 -5.30
C LYS A 113 5.12 -17.09 -6.68
N LYS A 114 4.87 -18.39 -6.82
CA LYS A 114 4.45 -18.98 -8.09
C LYS A 114 3.08 -18.48 -8.53
N ILE A 115 2.10 -18.39 -7.64
CA ILE A 115 0.78 -17.78 -7.93
C ILE A 115 0.96 -16.38 -8.53
N ASN A 116 1.78 -15.54 -7.90
CA ASN A 116 2.05 -14.18 -8.36
C ASN A 116 2.81 -14.16 -9.71
N VAL A 117 3.78 -15.05 -9.92
CA VAL A 117 4.52 -15.19 -11.21
C VAL A 117 3.58 -15.57 -12.36
N PHE A 118 2.56 -16.40 -12.08
CA PHE A 118 1.53 -16.74 -13.07
C PHE A 118 0.50 -15.62 -13.31
N GLY A 119 0.67 -14.46 -12.69
CA GLY A 119 -0.19 -13.29 -12.86
C GLY A 119 -1.50 -13.36 -12.09
N TYR A 120 -1.58 -14.19 -11.05
CA TYR A 120 -2.71 -14.22 -10.13
C TYR A 120 -2.39 -13.43 -8.87
N LEU A 121 -3.42 -12.79 -8.29
CA LEU A 121 -3.32 -12.26 -6.93
C LEU A 121 -3.50 -13.40 -5.93
N ALA A 122 -2.66 -13.47 -4.92
CA ALA A 122 -2.88 -14.30 -3.75
C ALA A 122 -3.62 -13.45 -2.70
N ILE A 123 -4.86 -13.81 -2.38
CA ILE A 123 -5.70 -13.07 -1.43
C ILE A 123 -5.99 -13.99 -0.25
N VAL A 124 -5.57 -13.57 0.94
CA VAL A 124 -5.86 -14.31 2.17
C VAL A 124 -7.22 -13.90 2.69
N ILE A 125 -8.09 -14.89 2.92
CA ILE A 125 -9.38 -14.71 3.60
C ILE A 125 -9.39 -15.61 4.83
N THR A 126 -9.57 -15.00 6.00
CA THR A 126 -9.57 -15.74 7.26
C THR A 126 -10.70 -15.28 8.17
N ASN A 127 -11.28 -16.20 8.91
CA ASN A 127 -12.25 -15.89 9.95
C ASN A 127 -11.58 -16.04 11.32
N GLN A 128 -11.56 -14.96 12.10
CA GLN A 128 -10.90 -14.93 13.39
C GLN A 128 -11.90 -14.67 14.53
N PRO A 129 -12.58 -15.71 15.01
CA PRO A 129 -13.60 -15.57 16.05
C PRO A 129 -13.04 -15.15 17.41
N VAL A 130 -11.74 -15.26 17.62
CA VAL A 130 -11.02 -14.81 18.83
C VAL A 130 -11.20 -13.32 19.09
N ILE A 131 -11.35 -12.49 18.03
CA ILE A 131 -11.66 -11.06 18.14
C ILE A 131 -13.04 -10.84 18.76
N ALA A 132 -14.06 -11.49 18.20
CA ALA A 132 -15.43 -11.36 18.70
C ALA A 132 -15.61 -11.88 20.13
N ARG A 133 -14.73 -12.79 20.57
CA ARG A 133 -14.69 -13.33 21.93
C ARG A 133 -13.86 -12.46 22.90
N GLY A 134 -13.19 -11.43 22.41
CA GLY A 134 -12.30 -10.58 23.22
C GLY A 134 -11.03 -11.30 23.71
N GLU A 135 -10.64 -12.40 23.05
CA GLU A 135 -9.44 -13.18 23.38
C GLU A 135 -8.16 -12.58 22.76
N VAL A 136 -8.33 -11.83 21.68
CA VAL A 136 -7.25 -11.13 20.92
C VAL A 136 -7.80 -9.78 20.49
N SER A 137 -7.00 -8.72 20.59
CA SER A 137 -7.34 -7.39 20.06
C SER A 137 -7.06 -7.29 18.56
N PHE A 138 -7.56 -6.25 17.91
CA PHE A 138 -7.25 -5.98 16.50
C PHE A 138 -5.76 -5.69 16.30
N GLU A 139 -5.14 -4.99 17.23
CA GLU A 139 -3.71 -4.65 17.21
C GLU A 139 -2.83 -5.91 17.33
N GLU A 140 -3.19 -6.85 18.19
CA GLU A 140 -2.50 -8.14 18.32
C GLU A 140 -2.67 -8.99 17.05
N LEU A 141 -3.86 -9.01 16.45
CA LEU A 141 -4.08 -9.69 15.18
C LEU A 141 -3.26 -9.07 14.03
N GLU A 142 -3.14 -7.75 14.00
CA GLU A 142 -2.31 -7.04 13.02
C GLU A 142 -0.83 -7.44 13.16
N VAL A 143 -0.33 -7.56 14.38
CA VAL A 143 1.04 -8.05 14.63
C VAL A 143 1.25 -9.46 14.10
N ILE A 144 0.26 -10.35 14.26
CA ILE A 144 0.30 -11.72 13.68
C ILE A 144 0.32 -11.65 12.14
N HIS A 145 -0.52 -10.81 11.52
CA HIS A 145 -0.54 -10.65 10.07
C HIS A 145 0.76 -10.06 9.54
N ASN A 146 1.36 -9.09 10.22
CA ASN A 146 2.65 -8.50 9.85
C ASN A 146 3.77 -9.56 9.88
N LYS A 147 3.75 -10.48 10.85
CA LYS A 147 4.66 -11.64 10.88
C LYS A 147 4.44 -12.53 9.66
N MET A 148 3.18 -12.84 9.33
CA MET A 148 2.85 -13.64 8.15
C MET A 148 3.40 -13.01 6.88
N GLU A 149 3.14 -11.73 6.65
CA GLU A 149 3.62 -10.99 5.48
C GLU A 149 5.14 -10.99 5.39
N THR A 150 5.81 -10.75 6.51
CA THR A 150 7.29 -10.77 6.59
C THR A 150 7.85 -12.14 6.21
N LEU A 151 7.23 -13.23 6.65
CA LEU A 151 7.68 -14.58 6.36
C LEU A 151 7.36 -15.03 4.92
N LEU A 152 6.33 -14.45 4.31
CA LEU A 152 5.97 -14.72 2.91
C LEU A 152 6.89 -13.97 1.92
N GLY A 153 7.51 -12.86 2.29
CA GLY A 153 8.51 -12.08 1.55
C GLY A 153 7.93 -11.04 0.65
#